data_b5c3b6f66e843133af19c415c762edac
#
_entry.id   b5c3b6f66e843133af19c415c762edac
#
_cell.length_a   1.000
_cell.length_b   1.000
_cell.length_c   1.000
_cell.angle_alpha   90.00
_cell.angle_beta   90.00
_cell.angle_gamma   90.00
#
_symmetry.space_group_name_H-M   'P 1'
#
loop_
_entity.id
_entity.type
_entity.pdbx_description
1 polymer ?
#
loop_
_entity_poly.entity_id
_entity_poly.type
_entity_poly.pdbx_seq_one_letter_code
_entity_poly.pdbx_strand_id
1 'polypeptide(L)'
;RNRAGAPLNPIANLRLAEGEAMVHQMRALIAANLSLYEADDSQTSTTDRMVSYNTLKVSASALVIRVTEIALRICGIQGYMEDGEFYLSRHIRDAHSAMVMVNDDRILGSLSSVVLGMPITRDV
;
A
#
# COMPACT_ATOMS: atom_id res chain seq x y z
N ARG A 1 -20.87 -11.99 4.15
CA ARG A 1 -21.95 -12.77 4.83
C ARG A 1 -21.55 -14.24 4.73
N ASN A 2 -21.06 -14.83 5.83
CA ASN A 2 -20.88 -16.28 5.92
C ASN A 2 -22.21 -16.97 5.65
N ARG A 3 -22.29 -17.75 4.59
CA ARG A 3 -23.33 -18.75 4.48
C ARG A 3 -23.05 -19.77 5.58
N ALA A 4 -23.92 -19.84 6.58
CA ALA A 4 -23.81 -20.81 7.64
C ALA A 4 -23.72 -22.22 7.01
N GLY A 5 -22.58 -22.91 7.23
CA GLY A 5 -22.39 -24.30 6.82
C GLY A 5 -21.37 -24.60 5.71
N ALA A 6 -20.81 -23.61 5.00
CA ALA A 6 -19.72 -23.90 4.08
C ALA A 6 -18.40 -24.07 4.87
N PRO A 7 -17.60 -25.13 4.60
CA PRO A 7 -16.30 -25.28 5.24
C PRO A 7 -15.42 -24.09 4.86
N LEU A 8 -14.85 -23.41 5.87
CA LEU A 8 -13.91 -22.33 5.67
C LEU A 8 -12.69 -22.88 4.95
N ASN A 9 -12.34 -22.29 3.79
CA ASN A 9 -11.12 -22.63 3.09
C ASN A 9 -9.93 -22.04 3.87
N PRO A 10 -9.06 -22.87 4.51
CA PRO A 10 -7.95 -22.36 5.34
C PRO A 10 -7.00 -21.46 4.56
N ILE A 11 -6.78 -21.75 3.28
CA ILE A 11 -5.91 -20.93 2.41
C ILE A 11 -6.52 -19.55 2.14
N ALA A 12 -7.82 -19.49 1.89
CA ALA A 12 -8.52 -18.22 1.71
C ALA A 12 -8.50 -17.37 2.99
N ASN A 13 -8.62 -18.00 4.16
CA ASN A 13 -8.54 -17.31 5.45
C ASN A 13 -7.16 -16.72 5.69
N LEU A 14 -6.08 -17.45 5.39
CA LEU A 14 -4.71 -16.93 5.49
C LEU A 14 -4.49 -15.74 4.55
N ARG A 15 -4.97 -15.82 3.33
CA ARG A 15 -4.88 -14.72 2.36
C ARG A 15 -5.68 -13.49 2.81
N LEU A 16 -6.84 -13.70 3.40
CA LEU A 16 -7.65 -12.60 3.95
C LEU A 16 -6.90 -11.90 5.08
N ALA A 17 -6.29 -12.67 6.01
CA ALA A 17 -5.49 -12.11 7.09
C ALA A 17 -4.26 -11.36 6.57
N GLU A 18 -3.58 -11.88 5.54
CA GLU A 18 -2.46 -11.21 4.88
C GLU A 18 -2.90 -9.87 4.24
N GLY A 19 -4.00 -9.87 3.51
CA GLY A 19 -4.56 -8.66 2.90
C GLY A 19 -4.96 -7.62 3.94
N GLU A 20 -5.61 -8.04 5.02
CA GLU A 20 -6.01 -7.15 6.12
C GLU A 20 -4.78 -6.52 6.80
N ALA A 21 -3.72 -7.29 7.03
CA ALA A 21 -2.47 -6.76 7.58
C ALA A 21 -1.87 -5.67 6.68
N MET A 22 -1.90 -5.82 5.37
CA MET A 22 -1.42 -4.81 4.42
C MET A 22 -2.31 -3.55 4.41
N VAL A 23 -3.64 -3.72 4.51
CA VAL A 23 -4.56 -2.58 4.62
C VAL A 23 -4.29 -1.80 5.91
N HIS A 24 -4.03 -2.49 7.02
CA HIS A 24 -3.63 -1.85 8.27
C HIS A 24 -2.32 -1.07 8.14
N GLN A 25 -1.31 -1.62 7.46
CA GLN A 25 -0.05 -0.93 7.18
C GLN A 25 -0.29 0.36 6.37
N MET A 26 -1.11 0.31 5.32
CA MET A 26 -1.45 1.48 4.51
C MET A 26 -2.14 2.56 5.35
N ARG A 27 -3.12 2.17 6.17
CA ARG A 27 -3.83 3.10 7.07
C ARG A 27 -2.89 3.76 8.07
N ALA A 28 -1.97 3.01 8.66
CA ALA A 28 -0.98 3.53 9.59
C ALA A 28 -0.04 4.54 8.92
N LEU A 29 0.44 4.23 7.72
CA LEU A 29 1.28 5.13 6.92
C LEU A 29 0.55 6.44 6.58
N ILE A 30 -0.70 6.36 6.15
CA ILE A 30 -1.53 7.53 5.83
C ILE A 30 -1.77 8.37 7.09
N ALA A 31 -2.15 7.75 8.20
CA ALA A 31 -2.41 8.46 9.45
C ALA A 31 -1.17 9.19 9.98
N ALA A 32 -0.01 8.54 9.95
CA ALA A 32 1.26 9.17 10.36
C ALA A 32 1.61 10.38 9.48
N ASN A 33 1.42 10.26 8.16
CA ASN A 33 1.70 11.36 7.23
C ASN A 33 0.67 12.49 7.31
N LEU A 34 -0.60 12.17 7.60
CA LEU A 34 -1.63 13.17 7.83
C LEU A 34 -1.32 13.98 9.10
N SER A 35 -0.94 13.32 10.18
CA SER A 35 -0.49 14.00 11.41
C SER A 35 0.71 14.91 11.17
N LEU A 36 1.66 14.46 10.34
CA LEU A 36 2.82 15.27 9.95
C LEU A 36 2.42 16.48 9.10
N TYR A 37 1.42 16.32 8.23
CA TYR A 37 0.89 17.40 7.40
C TYR A 37 0.15 18.46 8.23
N GLU A 38 -0.62 18.04 9.23
CA GLU A 38 -1.38 18.91 10.13
C GLU A 38 -0.53 19.58 11.21
N ALA A 39 0.68 19.06 11.48
CA ALA A 39 1.59 19.63 12.47
C ALA A 39 2.14 20.98 12.03
N ASP A 40 2.36 21.86 13.00
CA ASP A 40 2.97 23.18 12.79
C ASP A 40 4.38 23.04 12.16
N ASP A 41 4.65 23.82 11.13
CA ASP A 41 5.87 23.77 10.31
C ASP A 41 7.17 24.05 11.07
N SER A 42 7.09 24.63 12.28
CA SER A 42 8.25 25.07 13.04
C SER A 42 9.14 23.94 13.58
N GLN A 43 8.63 22.71 13.66
CA GLN A 43 9.29 21.59 14.35
C GLN A 43 9.86 20.52 13.40
N THR A 44 9.43 20.48 12.14
CA THR A 44 9.82 19.42 11.21
C THR A 44 10.52 19.99 9.98
N SER A 45 11.69 19.48 9.64
CA SER A 45 12.43 19.94 8.47
C SER A 45 11.70 19.61 7.15
N THR A 46 11.89 20.45 6.15
CA THR A 46 11.37 20.21 4.79
C THR A 46 11.87 18.87 4.23
N THR A 47 13.11 18.51 4.54
CA THR A 47 13.72 17.23 4.12
C THR A 47 12.99 16.04 4.74
N ASP A 48 12.70 16.08 6.04
CA ASP A 48 12.01 14.99 6.73
C ASP A 48 10.59 14.81 6.19
N ARG A 49 9.89 15.90 5.92
CA ARG A 49 8.56 15.86 5.27
C ARG A 49 8.63 15.24 3.88
N MET A 50 9.61 15.66 3.07
CA MET A 50 9.82 15.11 1.73
C MET A 50 10.09 13.60 1.79
N VAL A 51 10.96 13.15 2.68
CA VAL A 51 11.25 11.72 2.87
C VAL A 51 9.99 10.97 3.27
N SER A 52 9.23 11.49 4.22
CA SER A 52 7.99 10.85 4.70
C SER A 52 6.94 10.71 3.61
N TYR A 53 6.65 11.78 2.85
CA TYR A 53 5.64 11.75 1.80
C TYR A 53 6.05 10.88 0.60
N ASN A 54 7.31 10.92 0.22
CA ASN A 54 7.84 10.08 -0.84
C ASN A 54 7.82 8.60 -0.43
N THR A 55 8.18 8.28 0.81
CA THR A 55 8.08 6.93 1.36
C THR A 55 6.63 6.46 1.40
N LEU A 56 5.68 7.30 1.83
CA LEU A 56 4.26 7.00 1.78
C LEU A 56 3.82 6.62 0.37
N LYS A 57 4.17 7.45 -0.62
CA LYS A 57 3.76 7.23 -2.02
C LYS A 57 4.26 5.89 -2.55
N VAL A 58 5.54 5.60 -2.42
CA VAL A 58 6.15 4.35 -2.92
C VAL A 58 5.59 3.14 -2.18
N SER A 59 5.49 3.21 -0.85
CA SER A 59 4.98 2.12 -0.04
C SER A 59 3.50 1.84 -0.31
N ALA A 60 2.67 2.87 -0.43
CA ALA A 60 1.25 2.72 -0.73
C ALA A 60 1.02 2.14 -2.14
N SER A 61 1.80 2.57 -3.14
CA SER A 61 1.75 2.01 -4.50
C SER A 61 2.05 0.51 -4.52
N ALA A 62 3.08 0.06 -3.78
CA ALA A 62 3.42 -1.34 -3.69
C ALA A 62 2.36 -2.16 -2.92
N LEU A 63 1.86 -1.63 -1.81
CA LEU A 63 0.87 -2.32 -0.98
C LEU A 63 -0.48 -2.47 -1.69
N VAL A 64 -0.97 -1.46 -2.40
CA VAL A 64 -2.26 -1.55 -3.10
C VAL A 64 -2.25 -2.60 -4.20
N ILE A 65 -1.13 -2.74 -4.92
CA ILE A 65 -0.96 -3.81 -5.92
C ILE A 65 -1.06 -5.18 -5.24
N ARG A 66 -0.32 -5.40 -4.17
CA ARG A 66 -0.34 -6.67 -3.44
C ARG A 66 -1.71 -7.00 -2.85
N VAL A 67 -2.42 -6.02 -2.30
CA VAL A 67 -3.77 -6.20 -1.76
C VAL A 67 -4.75 -6.60 -2.86
N THR A 68 -4.72 -5.95 -4.02
CA THR A 68 -5.60 -6.29 -5.15
C THR A 68 -5.29 -7.67 -5.73
N GLU A 69 -4.03 -8.08 -5.79
CA GLU A 69 -3.62 -9.44 -6.19
C GLU A 69 -4.11 -10.51 -5.19
N ILE A 70 -4.02 -10.23 -3.90
CA ILE A 70 -4.56 -11.13 -2.85
C ILE A 70 -6.07 -11.24 -3.00
N ALA A 71 -6.77 -10.13 -3.18
CA ALA A 71 -8.21 -10.12 -3.41
C ALA A 71 -8.60 -10.96 -4.64
N LEU A 72 -7.85 -10.84 -5.75
CA LEU A 72 -8.07 -11.67 -6.93
C LEU A 72 -7.91 -13.16 -6.64
N ARG A 73 -6.90 -13.54 -5.86
CA ARG A 73 -6.69 -14.94 -5.45
C ARG A 73 -7.81 -15.48 -4.57
N ILE A 74 -8.45 -14.63 -3.77
CA ILE A 74 -9.61 -15.01 -2.95
C ILE A 74 -10.86 -15.17 -3.81
N CYS A 75 -11.11 -14.24 -4.72
CA CYS A 75 -12.28 -14.26 -5.62
C CYS A 75 -12.14 -15.28 -6.76
N GLY A 76 -10.91 -15.65 -7.11
CA GLY A 76 -10.62 -16.58 -8.19
C GLY A 76 -11.10 -16.04 -9.55
N ILE A 77 -11.58 -16.95 -10.40
CA ILE A 77 -12.00 -16.61 -11.77
C ILE A 77 -13.12 -15.56 -11.80
N GLN A 78 -14.00 -15.53 -10.81
CA GLN A 78 -15.07 -14.54 -10.70
C GLN A 78 -14.55 -13.11 -10.55
N GLY A 79 -13.38 -12.94 -9.92
CA GLY A 79 -12.71 -11.65 -9.82
C GLY A 79 -12.04 -11.20 -11.12
N TYR A 80 -11.72 -12.15 -11.99
CA TYR A 80 -11.05 -11.89 -13.25
C TYR A 80 -12.03 -11.62 -14.40
N MET A 81 -13.20 -12.27 -14.41
CA MET A 81 -14.21 -12.14 -15.47
C MET A 81 -14.96 -10.82 -15.35
N GLU A 82 -15.18 -10.14 -16.49
CA GLU A 82 -15.86 -8.84 -16.55
C GLU A 82 -17.33 -8.91 -16.10
N ASP A 83 -17.98 -10.04 -16.29
CA ASP A 83 -19.35 -10.34 -15.86
C ASP A 83 -19.42 -11.06 -14.51
N GLY A 84 -18.29 -11.21 -13.83
CA GLY A 84 -18.19 -11.85 -12.53
C GLY A 84 -18.79 -10.99 -11.39
N GLU A 85 -19.43 -11.65 -10.42
CA GLU A 85 -20.02 -10.99 -9.23
C GLU A 85 -18.98 -10.14 -8.46
N PHE A 86 -17.70 -10.53 -8.51
CA PHE A 86 -16.60 -9.90 -7.78
C PHE A 86 -15.54 -9.30 -8.70
N TYR A 87 -15.95 -8.72 -9.81
CA TYR A 87 -15.06 -8.16 -10.82
C TYR A 87 -14.02 -7.19 -10.24
N LEU A 88 -12.75 -7.52 -10.37
CA LEU A 88 -11.61 -6.79 -9.81
C LEU A 88 -10.62 -6.26 -10.85
N SER A 89 -10.76 -6.63 -12.13
CA SER A 89 -9.75 -6.30 -13.16
C SER A 89 -9.49 -4.80 -13.27
N ARG A 90 -10.53 -3.98 -13.14
CA ARG A 90 -10.40 -2.53 -13.14
C ARG A 90 -9.55 -2.05 -11.95
N HIS A 91 -9.83 -2.56 -10.75
CA HIS A 91 -9.08 -2.17 -9.54
C HIS A 91 -7.61 -2.58 -9.62
N ILE A 92 -7.32 -3.75 -10.18
CA ILE A 92 -5.95 -4.23 -10.41
C ILE A 92 -5.22 -3.32 -11.39
N ARG A 93 -5.85 -2.98 -12.51
CA ARG A 93 -5.29 -2.06 -13.50
C ARG A 93 -5.04 -0.67 -12.90
N ASP A 94 -6.01 -0.14 -12.16
CA ASP A 94 -5.90 1.17 -11.53
C ASP A 94 -4.80 1.16 -10.45
N ALA A 95 -4.67 0.07 -9.67
CA ALA A 95 -3.59 -0.10 -8.70
C ALA A 95 -2.21 -0.06 -9.36
N HIS A 96 -2.02 -0.75 -10.49
CA HIS A 96 -0.74 -0.73 -11.23
C HIS A 96 -0.42 0.63 -11.82
N SER A 97 -1.42 1.45 -12.14
CA SER A 97 -1.19 2.82 -12.62
C SER A 97 -0.48 3.69 -11.59
N ALA A 98 -0.66 3.42 -10.30
CA ALA A 98 -0.10 4.22 -9.21
C ALA A 98 1.43 4.32 -9.27
N MET A 99 2.14 3.25 -9.68
CA MET A 99 3.60 3.27 -9.76
C MET A 99 4.16 3.99 -11.00
N VAL A 100 3.33 4.22 -12.02
CA VAL A 100 3.77 4.84 -13.28
C VAL A 100 3.27 6.27 -13.46
N MET A 101 2.13 6.65 -12.89
CA MET A 101 1.56 8.00 -13.02
C MET A 101 2.45 9.07 -12.37
N VAL A 102 2.96 8.80 -11.18
CA VAL A 102 4.10 9.50 -10.59
C VAL A 102 5.14 8.42 -10.38
N ASN A 103 6.12 8.37 -11.25
CA ASN A 103 7.05 7.25 -11.38
C ASN A 103 7.79 6.98 -10.07
N ASP A 104 7.57 5.78 -9.50
CA ASP A 104 8.17 5.36 -8.24
C ASP A 104 9.71 5.30 -8.32
N ASP A 105 10.29 4.93 -9.47
CA ASP A 105 11.73 4.89 -9.65
C ASP A 105 12.35 6.29 -9.56
N ARG A 106 11.66 7.31 -10.08
CA ARG A 106 12.09 8.70 -9.94
C ARG A 106 12.07 9.15 -8.48
N ILE A 107 11.02 8.77 -7.74
CA ILE A 107 10.89 9.08 -6.32
C ILE A 107 11.98 8.36 -5.51
N LEU A 108 12.22 7.08 -5.79
CA LEU A 108 13.27 6.30 -5.15
C LEU A 108 14.66 6.86 -5.45
N GLY A 109 14.90 7.34 -6.68
CA GLY A 109 16.14 8.04 -7.04
C GLY A 109 16.37 9.29 -6.19
N SER A 110 15.33 10.10 -5.99
CA SER A 110 15.39 11.28 -5.11
C SER A 110 15.60 10.90 -3.65
N LEU A 111 14.90 9.87 -3.15
CA LEU A 111 15.06 9.35 -1.79
C LEU A 111 16.47 8.81 -1.56
N SER A 112 17.04 8.07 -2.50
CA SER A 112 18.38 7.50 -2.37
C SER A 112 19.44 8.58 -2.15
N SER A 113 19.34 9.69 -2.85
CA SER A 113 20.27 10.83 -2.70
C SER A 113 20.20 11.44 -1.31
N VAL A 114 19.00 11.53 -0.73
CA VAL A 114 18.81 12.09 0.62
C VAL A 114 19.27 11.11 1.68
N VAL A 115 18.90 9.83 1.56
CA VAL A 115 19.26 8.79 2.54
C VAL A 115 20.77 8.59 2.62
N LEU A 116 21.49 8.65 1.49
CA LEU A 116 22.94 8.55 1.47
C LEU A 116 23.63 9.75 2.14
N GLY A 117 22.97 10.91 2.16
CA GLY A 117 23.46 12.11 2.86
C GLY A 117 23.05 12.21 4.34
N MET A 118 22.15 11.34 4.80
CA MET A 118 21.71 11.34 6.19
C MET A 118 22.71 10.64 7.11
N PRO A 119 22.94 11.15 8.35
CA PRO A 119 23.71 10.41 9.33
C PRO A 119 23.01 9.09 9.67
N ILE A 120 23.78 8.01 9.73
CA ILE A 120 23.25 6.71 10.18
C ILE A 120 22.91 6.85 11.66
N THR A 121 21.64 7.00 11.98
CA THR A 121 21.18 6.90 13.37
C THR A 121 21.34 5.46 13.83
N ARG A 122 22.29 5.23 14.77
CA ARG A 122 22.54 3.92 15.38
C ARG A 122 21.54 3.55 16.47
N ASP A 123 20.45 4.26 16.59
CA ASP A 123 19.43 4.04 17.62
C ASP A 123 18.33 3.13 17.07
N VAL A 124 18.61 1.85 17.12
CA VAL A 124 17.59 0.79 17.07
C VAL A 124 17.77 -0.06 18.29
#